data_6cf20979cb8db1aeecc847e6ea83495d
#
_entry.id   6cf20979cb8db1aeecc847e6ea83495d
#
_cell.length_a   1.000
_cell.length_b   1.000
_cell.length_c   1.000
_cell.angle_alpha   90.00
_cell.angle_beta   90.00
_cell.angle_gamma   90.00
#
_symmetry.space_group_name_H-M   'P 1'
#
loop_
_entity.id
_entity.type
_entity.pdbx_description
1 polymer ?
#
loop_
_entity_poly.entity_id
_entity_poly.type
_entity_poly.pdbx_seq_one_letter_code
_entity_poly.pdbx_strand_id
1 'polypeptide(L)'
;MTTGAAPARRSWVQQIMGMPVSVHVRGPGARTDPCLADVVDAVFAQLREADRLFSTYRDDSEVSRLRRGDLTPARCHPLVREVLELCEEARERTDGWFDAWLPDGLDPSGLVKGWAVERAAALLADVDGIDHYVNAGGDMAVRVAGPAAPPWRIGVEDPRDRSRLLAVREVRCGGIATSGSAARGAHIVDPRTGNRPDDLLSVTVIGPTLLWADVYATAAVARGRDATDWLAARAPDHEVLVVHRPQHG
;
A
#
# COMPACT_ATOMS: atom_id res chain seq x y z
N MET A 1 -6.45 40.79 -4.85
CA MET A 1 -6.06 39.61 -4.05
C MET A 1 -7.33 38.85 -3.71
N THR A 2 -7.70 37.89 -4.53
CA THR A 2 -8.88 37.03 -4.29
C THR A 2 -8.50 36.02 -3.23
N THR A 3 -9.03 36.16 -2.02
CA THR A 3 -9.01 35.12 -0.99
C THR A 3 -9.81 33.94 -1.53
N GLY A 4 -9.13 33.03 -2.23
CA GLY A 4 -9.74 31.80 -2.70
C GLY A 4 -10.25 31.00 -1.49
N ALA A 5 -11.55 30.71 -1.45
CA ALA A 5 -12.11 29.80 -0.48
C ALA A 5 -11.37 28.45 -0.55
N ALA A 6 -11.04 27.89 0.61
CA ALA A 6 -10.40 26.57 0.65
C ALA A 6 -11.24 25.56 -0.15
N PRO A 7 -10.61 24.69 -0.93
CA PRO A 7 -11.33 23.73 -1.75
C PRO A 7 -12.22 22.85 -0.88
N ALA A 8 -13.41 22.54 -1.38
CA ALA A 8 -14.32 21.62 -0.70
C ALA A 8 -13.61 20.29 -0.45
N ARG A 9 -13.83 19.70 0.74
CA ARG A 9 -13.24 18.42 1.13
C ARG A 9 -14.33 17.50 1.66
N ARG A 10 -14.21 16.21 1.35
CA ARG A 10 -15.03 15.14 1.94
C ARG A 10 -14.13 13.95 2.26
N SER A 11 -14.54 13.17 3.25
CA SER A 11 -13.86 11.91 3.59
C SER A 11 -14.86 10.88 4.08
N TRP A 12 -14.54 9.61 3.84
CA TRP A 12 -15.26 8.44 4.30
C TRP A 12 -14.28 7.45 4.87
N VAL A 13 -14.71 6.68 5.88
CA VAL A 13 -13.88 5.67 6.55
C VAL A 13 -14.68 4.41 6.76
N GLN A 14 -14.08 3.25 6.45
CA GLN A 14 -14.61 1.93 6.77
C GLN A 14 -13.51 1.02 7.32
N GLN A 15 -13.89 0.01 8.12
CA GLN A 15 -12.98 -1.03 8.57
C GLN A 15 -12.97 -2.17 7.55
N ILE A 16 -11.82 -2.40 6.90
CA ILE A 16 -11.64 -3.43 5.85
C ILE A 16 -10.24 -4.01 6.02
N MET A 17 -10.04 -5.30 5.77
CA MET A 17 -8.73 -5.98 5.93
C MET A 17 -8.12 -5.80 7.33
N GLY A 18 -8.96 -5.71 8.37
CA GLY A 18 -8.50 -5.52 9.75
C GLY A 18 -7.92 -4.13 10.07
N MET A 19 -8.10 -3.14 9.18
CA MET A 19 -7.57 -1.79 9.37
C MET A 19 -8.58 -0.71 8.94
N PRO A 20 -8.42 0.55 9.43
CA PRO A 20 -9.18 1.66 8.89
C PRO A 20 -8.72 1.98 7.47
N VAL A 21 -9.68 2.01 6.54
CA VAL A 21 -9.49 2.48 5.16
C VAL A 21 -10.27 3.77 4.99
N SER A 22 -9.62 4.81 4.48
CA SER A 22 -10.25 6.11 4.26
C SER A 22 -10.08 6.61 2.83
N VAL A 23 -11.15 7.19 2.29
CA VAL A 23 -11.17 7.89 1.02
C VAL A 23 -11.27 9.38 1.31
N HIS A 24 -10.36 10.16 0.73
CA HIS A 24 -10.33 11.61 0.86
C HIS A 24 -10.39 12.25 -0.51
N VAL A 25 -11.27 13.22 -0.66
CA VAL A 25 -11.40 14.00 -1.89
C VAL A 25 -11.40 15.49 -1.59
N ARG A 26 -10.91 16.28 -2.54
CA ARG A 26 -10.99 17.73 -2.52
C ARG A 26 -11.19 18.27 -3.93
N GLY A 27 -11.74 19.46 -4.04
CA GLY A 27 -11.98 20.12 -5.31
C GLY A 27 -13.45 20.45 -5.54
N PRO A 28 -13.80 21.13 -6.65
CA PRO A 28 -15.19 21.49 -6.97
C PRO A 28 -16.12 20.27 -7.02
N GLY A 29 -15.73 19.19 -7.68
CA GLY A 29 -16.48 17.94 -7.80
C GLY A 29 -16.84 17.30 -6.46
N ALA A 30 -16.04 17.53 -5.41
CA ALA A 30 -16.34 17.02 -4.07
C ALA A 30 -17.71 17.47 -3.51
N ARG A 31 -18.26 18.57 -4.01
CA ARG A 31 -19.56 19.11 -3.61
C ARG A 31 -20.66 18.89 -4.63
N THR A 32 -20.31 18.92 -5.90
CA THR A 32 -21.25 19.05 -7.02
C THR A 32 -21.51 17.76 -7.75
N ASP A 33 -20.59 16.79 -7.67
CA ASP A 33 -20.78 15.53 -8.35
C ASP A 33 -21.80 14.65 -7.60
N PRO A 34 -22.95 14.33 -8.22
CA PRO A 34 -24.01 13.55 -7.60
C PRO A 34 -23.64 12.07 -7.44
N CYS A 35 -22.72 11.56 -8.28
CA CYS A 35 -22.33 10.15 -8.30
C CYS A 35 -21.14 9.85 -7.38
N LEU A 36 -20.52 10.87 -6.78
CA LEU A 36 -19.31 10.70 -5.96
C LEU A 36 -19.52 9.70 -4.79
N ALA A 37 -20.69 9.70 -4.17
CA ALA A 37 -20.99 8.77 -3.08
C ALA A 37 -21.03 7.32 -3.58
N ASP A 38 -21.67 7.08 -4.74
CA ASP A 38 -21.76 5.75 -5.35
C ASP A 38 -20.39 5.24 -5.78
N VAL A 39 -19.52 6.13 -6.30
CA VAL A 39 -18.14 5.78 -6.65
C VAL A 39 -17.34 5.41 -5.41
N VAL A 40 -17.48 6.15 -4.31
CA VAL A 40 -16.84 5.83 -3.03
C VAL A 40 -17.34 4.50 -2.47
N ASP A 41 -18.62 4.21 -2.57
CA ASP A 41 -19.18 2.92 -2.17
C ASP A 41 -18.62 1.76 -3.04
N ALA A 42 -18.38 1.99 -4.33
CA ALA A 42 -17.72 1.04 -5.21
C ALA A 42 -16.24 0.83 -4.83
N VAL A 43 -15.52 1.89 -4.42
CA VAL A 43 -14.15 1.78 -3.87
C VAL A 43 -14.12 0.83 -2.68
N PHE A 44 -15.00 1.04 -1.69
CA PHE A 44 -15.07 0.16 -0.52
C PHE A 44 -15.55 -1.26 -0.87
N ALA A 45 -16.45 -1.41 -1.83
CA ALA A 45 -16.91 -2.73 -2.29
C ALA A 45 -15.76 -3.53 -2.92
N GLN A 46 -14.92 -2.88 -3.74
CA GLN A 46 -13.76 -3.52 -4.36
C GLN A 46 -12.71 -3.95 -3.32
N LEU A 47 -12.50 -3.15 -2.28
CA LEU A 47 -11.60 -3.50 -1.18
C LEU A 47 -12.14 -4.66 -0.32
N ARG A 48 -13.46 -4.71 -0.08
CA ARG A 48 -14.09 -5.87 0.58
C ARG A 48 -13.99 -7.15 -0.24
N GLU A 49 -14.09 -7.05 -1.56
CA GLU A 49 -13.89 -8.21 -2.45
C GLU A 49 -12.44 -8.69 -2.40
N ALA A 50 -11.45 -7.78 -2.37
CA ALA A 50 -10.06 -8.15 -2.16
C ALA A 50 -9.86 -8.85 -0.81
N ASP A 51 -10.45 -8.35 0.29
CA ASP A 51 -10.40 -9.00 1.59
C ASP A 51 -11.01 -10.42 1.55
N ARG A 52 -12.15 -10.58 0.87
CA ARG A 52 -12.80 -11.89 0.72
C ARG A 52 -11.93 -12.90 -0.03
N LEU A 53 -11.23 -12.48 -1.08
CA LEU A 53 -10.41 -13.36 -1.91
C LEU A 53 -9.04 -13.68 -1.28
N PHE A 54 -8.42 -12.70 -0.63
CA PHE A 54 -7.00 -12.74 -0.28
C PHE A 54 -6.69 -12.83 1.21
N SER A 55 -7.69 -12.70 2.10
CA SER A 55 -7.46 -12.73 3.54
C SER A 55 -6.85 -14.06 3.98
N THR A 56 -5.71 -14.01 4.64
CA THR A 56 -5.06 -15.18 5.24
C THR A 56 -5.71 -15.61 6.57
N TYR A 57 -6.63 -14.80 7.09
CA TYR A 57 -7.38 -15.05 8.34
C TYR A 57 -8.77 -15.66 8.11
N ARG A 58 -9.24 -15.68 6.87
CA ARG A 58 -10.53 -16.25 6.49
C ARG A 58 -10.31 -17.63 5.92
N ASP A 59 -10.94 -18.66 6.50
CA ASP A 59 -10.82 -20.05 6.03
C ASP A 59 -11.42 -20.25 4.63
N ASP A 60 -12.43 -19.46 4.26
CA ASP A 60 -13.14 -19.52 2.98
C ASP A 60 -12.48 -18.71 1.86
N SER A 61 -11.43 -17.93 2.14
CA SER A 61 -10.70 -17.20 1.12
C SER A 61 -9.98 -18.14 0.12
N GLU A 62 -9.77 -17.68 -1.10
CA GLU A 62 -9.07 -18.48 -2.09
C GLU A 62 -7.59 -18.68 -1.75
N VAL A 63 -6.93 -17.67 -1.13
CA VAL A 63 -5.56 -17.80 -0.63
C VAL A 63 -5.47 -18.87 0.45
N SER A 64 -6.39 -18.90 1.43
CA SER A 64 -6.40 -19.94 2.48
C SER A 64 -6.67 -21.32 1.89
N ARG A 65 -7.53 -21.43 0.90
CA ARG A 65 -7.81 -22.69 0.19
C ARG A 65 -6.63 -23.16 -0.65
N LEU A 66 -5.90 -22.25 -1.31
CA LEU A 66 -4.64 -22.56 -2.00
C LEU A 66 -3.59 -23.08 -1.02
N ARG A 67 -3.43 -22.43 0.16
CA ARG A 67 -2.49 -22.87 1.20
C ARG A 67 -2.74 -24.30 1.66
N ARG A 68 -4.01 -24.71 1.77
CA ARG A 68 -4.40 -26.06 2.19
C ARG A 68 -4.39 -27.08 1.05
N GLY A 69 -4.21 -26.64 -0.20
CA GLY A 69 -4.33 -27.52 -1.36
C GLY A 69 -5.78 -27.83 -1.81
N ASP A 70 -6.78 -27.16 -1.22
CA ASP A 70 -8.20 -27.31 -1.57
C ASP A 70 -8.56 -26.68 -2.91
N LEU A 71 -7.69 -25.82 -3.43
CA LEU A 71 -7.84 -25.09 -4.68
C LEU A 71 -6.53 -25.08 -5.45
N THR A 72 -6.60 -25.11 -6.78
CA THR A 72 -5.43 -24.96 -7.64
C THR A 72 -5.43 -23.60 -8.32
N PRO A 73 -4.27 -23.00 -8.67
CA PRO A 73 -4.19 -21.68 -9.32
C PRO A 73 -5.10 -21.57 -10.56
N ALA A 74 -5.17 -22.62 -11.37
CA ALA A 74 -5.99 -22.63 -12.59
C ALA A 74 -7.51 -22.50 -12.32
N ARG A 75 -7.97 -22.83 -11.12
CA ARG A 75 -9.38 -22.77 -10.72
C ARG A 75 -9.72 -21.55 -9.87
N CYS A 76 -8.75 -20.68 -9.62
CA CYS A 76 -8.95 -19.47 -8.85
C CYS A 76 -9.71 -18.39 -9.65
N HIS A 77 -10.28 -17.46 -8.90
CA HIS A 77 -10.83 -16.22 -9.44
C HIS A 77 -9.77 -15.49 -10.30
N PRO A 78 -10.16 -14.82 -11.40
CA PRO A 78 -9.20 -14.11 -12.27
C PRO A 78 -8.28 -13.14 -11.51
N LEU A 79 -8.79 -12.41 -10.54
CA LEU A 79 -8.01 -11.50 -9.70
C LEU A 79 -6.94 -12.23 -8.86
N VAL A 80 -7.23 -13.44 -8.40
CA VAL A 80 -6.25 -14.24 -7.65
C VAL A 80 -5.13 -14.70 -8.58
N ARG A 81 -5.45 -15.12 -9.80
CA ARG A 81 -4.43 -15.48 -10.80
C ARG A 81 -3.54 -14.29 -11.16
N GLU A 82 -4.15 -13.11 -11.41
CA GLU A 82 -3.44 -11.84 -11.64
C GLU A 82 -2.44 -11.56 -10.51
N VAL A 83 -2.88 -11.67 -9.25
CA VAL A 83 -2.02 -11.41 -8.08
C VAL A 83 -0.91 -12.46 -7.97
N LEU A 84 -1.17 -13.72 -8.27
CA LEU A 84 -0.12 -14.75 -8.26
C LEU A 84 0.97 -14.47 -9.32
N GLU A 85 0.59 -14.01 -10.50
CA GLU A 85 1.54 -13.58 -11.55
C GLU A 85 2.34 -12.36 -11.11
N LEU A 86 1.69 -11.37 -10.47
CA LEU A 86 2.36 -10.21 -9.89
C LEU A 86 3.31 -10.58 -8.73
N CYS A 87 3.00 -11.61 -7.96
CA CYS A 87 3.91 -12.12 -6.92
C CYS A 87 5.19 -12.72 -7.52
N GLU A 88 5.09 -13.43 -8.63
CA GLU A 88 6.29 -13.93 -9.33
C GLU A 88 7.13 -12.78 -9.90
N GLU A 89 6.48 -11.78 -10.52
CA GLU A 89 7.17 -10.57 -10.98
C GLU A 89 7.84 -9.83 -9.80
N ALA A 90 7.16 -9.72 -8.67
CA ALA A 90 7.70 -9.09 -7.47
C ALA A 90 8.92 -9.84 -6.92
N ARG A 91 8.87 -11.17 -6.91
CA ARG A 91 10.02 -12.01 -6.54
C ARG A 91 11.23 -11.76 -7.44
N GLU A 92 11.03 -11.69 -8.75
CA GLU A 92 12.10 -11.40 -9.71
C GLU A 92 12.67 -9.99 -9.54
N ARG A 93 11.81 -8.96 -9.48
CA ARG A 93 12.21 -7.55 -9.33
C ARG A 93 12.95 -7.28 -8.03
N THR A 94 12.68 -8.06 -6.99
CA THR A 94 13.27 -7.88 -5.66
C THR A 94 14.40 -8.87 -5.35
N ASP A 95 14.92 -9.60 -6.34
CA ASP A 95 15.95 -10.63 -6.14
C ASP A 95 15.53 -11.68 -5.10
N GLY A 96 14.23 -11.95 -4.96
CA GLY A 96 13.68 -12.88 -3.99
C GLY A 96 13.62 -12.36 -2.55
N TRP A 97 13.80 -11.04 -2.30
CA TRP A 97 13.56 -10.45 -0.98
C TRP A 97 12.08 -10.23 -0.69
N PHE A 98 11.24 -10.19 -1.70
CA PHE A 98 9.81 -10.43 -1.61
C PHE A 98 9.55 -11.82 -2.22
N ASP A 99 8.87 -12.67 -1.46
CA ASP A 99 8.34 -13.94 -1.96
C ASP A 99 7.01 -14.21 -1.25
N ALA A 100 5.96 -14.46 -2.01
CA ALA A 100 4.65 -14.81 -1.46
C ALA A 100 4.59 -16.28 -1.01
N TRP A 101 5.51 -17.13 -1.48
CA TRP A 101 5.61 -18.53 -1.07
C TRP A 101 6.60 -18.67 0.09
N LEU A 102 6.12 -18.44 1.29
CA LEU A 102 6.89 -18.57 2.53
C LEU A 102 6.91 -20.03 3.02
N PRO A 103 7.82 -20.39 3.95
CA PRO A 103 7.85 -21.74 4.55
C PRO A 103 6.51 -22.19 5.13
N ASP A 104 5.73 -21.26 5.67
CA ASP A 104 4.41 -21.51 6.24
C ASP A 104 3.27 -21.51 5.20
N GLY A 105 3.59 -21.37 3.91
CA GLY A 105 2.67 -21.38 2.78
C GLY A 105 2.48 -20.01 2.11
N LEU A 106 1.51 -19.95 1.19
CA LEU A 106 1.24 -18.73 0.41
C LEU A 106 0.75 -17.57 1.29
N ASP A 107 1.45 -16.45 1.27
CA ASP A 107 1.04 -15.18 1.89
C ASP A 107 1.37 -13.99 0.97
N PRO A 108 0.43 -13.55 0.12
CA PRO A 108 0.64 -12.43 -0.78
C PRO A 108 0.35 -11.06 -0.13
N SER A 109 0.16 -10.98 1.19
CA SER A 109 -0.35 -9.77 1.87
C SER A 109 0.53 -8.53 1.69
N GLY A 110 1.85 -8.70 1.54
CA GLY A 110 2.80 -7.61 1.29
C GLY A 110 2.74 -7.03 -0.13
N LEU A 111 1.90 -7.59 -1.01
CA LEU A 111 1.60 -7.09 -2.35
C LEU A 111 0.13 -6.70 -2.47
N VAL A 112 -0.76 -7.56 -1.97
CA VAL A 112 -2.22 -7.43 -2.14
C VAL A 112 -2.74 -6.11 -1.60
N LYS A 113 -2.21 -5.60 -0.51
CA LYS A 113 -2.63 -4.33 0.09
C LYS A 113 -2.43 -3.17 -0.89
N GLY A 114 -1.21 -3.00 -1.41
CA GLY A 114 -0.87 -1.95 -2.38
C GLY A 114 -1.68 -2.09 -3.67
N TRP A 115 -1.76 -3.30 -4.21
CA TRP A 115 -2.55 -3.61 -5.40
C TRP A 115 -4.04 -3.29 -5.24
N ALA A 116 -4.66 -3.72 -4.15
CA ALA A 116 -6.08 -3.52 -3.93
C ALA A 116 -6.44 -2.04 -3.75
N VAL A 117 -5.63 -1.30 -2.98
CA VAL A 117 -5.84 0.14 -2.73
C VAL A 117 -5.65 0.95 -4.01
N GLU A 118 -4.62 0.66 -4.79
CA GLU A 118 -4.37 1.33 -6.07
C GLU A 118 -5.51 1.09 -7.07
N ARG A 119 -5.91 -0.17 -7.22
CA ARG A 119 -7.01 -0.57 -8.09
C ARG A 119 -8.33 0.08 -7.69
N ALA A 120 -8.64 0.13 -6.40
CA ALA A 120 -9.84 0.78 -5.88
C ALA A 120 -9.79 2.30 -6.07
N ALA A 121 -8.64 2.94 -5.83
CA ALA A 121 -8.45 4.37 -6.04
C ALA A 121 -8.62 4.78 -7.52
N ALA A 122 -8.32 3.89 -8.45
CA ALA A 122 -8.49 4.15 -9.88
C ALA A 122 -9.95 4.47 -10.27
N LEU A 123 -10.95 3.95 -9.53
CA LEU A 123 -12.36 4.28 -9.75
C LEU A 123 -12.67 5.77 -9.55
N LEU A 124 -11.90 6.47 -8.71
CA LEU A 124 -12.06 7.90 -8.48
C LEU A 124 -11.43 8.76 -9.58
N ALA A 125 -10.62 8.16 -10.46
CA ALA A 125 -9.91 8.89 -11.49
C ALA A 125 -10.84 9.47 -12.57
N ASP A 126 -12.02 8.86 -12.75
CA ASP A 126 -13.03 9.26 -13.75
C ASP A 126 -14.04 10.29 -13.18
N VAL A 127 -13.90 10.67 -11.90
CA VAL A 127 -14.73 11.73 -11.31
C VAL A 127 -14.11 13.09 -11.59
N ASP A 128 -14.82 13.92 -12.33
CA ASP A 128 -14.32 15.24 -12.72
C ASP A 128 -14.16 16.21 -11.53
N GLY A 129 -13.11 17.01 -11.60
CA GLY A 129 -12.91 18.12 -10.66
C GLY A 129 -12.57 17.70 -9.23
N ILE A 130 -12.04 16.48 -9.03
CA ILE A 130 -11.54 16.04 -7.73
C ILE A 130 -10.06 15.65 -7.77
N ASP A 131 -9.34 16.04 -6.72
CA ASP A 131 -8.12 15.37 -6.29
C ASP A 131 -8.51 14.36 -5.20
N HIS A 132 -7.84 13.22 -5.16
CA HIS A 132 -8.15 12.20 -4.17
C HIS A 132 -6.92 11.46 -3.65
N TYR A 133 -7.07 10.82 -2.50
CA TYR A 133 -6.26 9.70 -2.07
C TYR A 133 -7.11 8.67 -1.33
N VAL A 134 -6.70 7.41 -1.44
CA VAL A 134 -7.21 6.30 -0.64
C VAL A 134 -6.08 5.84 0.28
N ASN A 135 -6.37 5.78 1.59
CA ASN A 135 -5.41 5.37 2.62
C ASN A 135 -5.88 4.09 3.29
N ALA A 136 -5.04 3.10 3.37
CA ALA A 136 -5.27 1.84 4.07
C ALA A 136 -4.11 1.56 5.05
N GLY A 137 -4.34 1.84 6.32
CA GLY A 137 -3.37 1.58 7.38
C GLY A 137 -2.03 2.33 7.23
N GLY A 138 -2.02 3.48 6.55
CA GLY A 138 -0.84 4.31 6.30
C GLY A 138 -0.34 4.27 4.85
N ASP A 139 -0.72 3.26 4.07
CA ASP A 139 -0.37 3.20 2.66
C ASP A 139 -1.41 3.92 1.81
N MET A 140 -0.95 4.72 0.86
CA MET A 140 -1.80 5.66 0.14
C MET A 140 -1.58 5.59 -1.37
N ALA A 141 -2.68 5.48 -2.12
CA ALA A 141 -2.72 5.80 -3.54
C ALA A 141 -3.23 7.24 -3.69
N VAL A 142 -2.47 8.08 -4.37
CA VAL A 142 -2.65 9.53 -4.43
C VAL A 142 -2.81 10.00 -5.88
N ARG A 143 -3.76 10.91 -6.11
CA ARG A 143 -3.91 11.59 -7.40
C ARG A 143 -4.36 13.04 -7.24
N VAL A 144 -3.73 13.93 -8.01
CA VAL A 144 -4.12 15.31 -8.24
C VAL A 144 -4.50 15.46 -9.71
N ALA A 145 -5.73 15.86 -9.97
CA ALA A 145 -6.31 15.85 -11.32
C ALA A 145 -5.70 16.90 -12.27
N GLY A 146 -5.37 18.07 -11.76
CA GLY A 146 -4.93 19.19 -12.61
C GLY A 146 -3.59 19.78 -12.21
N PRO A 147 -2.82 20.37 -13.17
CA PRO A 147 -1.50 20.94 -12.88
C PRO A 147 -1.55 22.13 -11.93
N ALA A 148 -2.64 22.88 -11.91
CA ALA A 148 -2.82 24.05 -11.05
C ALA A 148 -3.23 23.71 -9.61
N ALA A 149 -3.75 22.50 -9.35
CA ALA A 149 -4.10 22.09 -8.00
C ALA A 149 -2.83 21.82 -7.18
N PRO A 150 -2.80 22.18 -5.88
CA PRO A 150 -1.63 21.93 -5.03
C PRO A 150 -1.42 20.43 -4.83
N PRO A 151 -0.19 19.97 -4.59
CA PRO A 151 0.08 18.57 -4.20
C PRO A 151 -0.62 18.23 -2.88
N TRP A 152 -0.75 16.93 -2.60
CA TRP A 152 -1.06 16.45 -1.26
C TRP A 152 0.22 16.51 -0.41
N ARG A 153 0.10 17.03 0.81
CA ARG A 153 1.18 17.04 1.79
C ARG A 153 0.98 15.85 2.74
N ILE A 154 1.82 14.84 2.58
CA ILE A 154 1.74 13.58 3.31
C ILE A 154 2.82 13.56 4.38
N GLY A 155 2.42 13.35 5.64
CA GLY A 155 3.32 13.15 6.76
C GLY A 155 3.77 11.70 6.85
N VAL A 156 5.08 11.47 6.97
CA VAL A 156 5.67 10.16 7.32
C VAL A 156 5.91 10.14 8.81
N GLU A 157 5.27 9.23 9.54
CA GLU A 157 5.40 9.13 11.00
C GLU A 157 6.82 8.71 11.41
N ASP A 158 7.33 9.23 12.52
CA ASP A 158 8.56 8.71 13.12
C ASP A 158 8.24 7.39 13.87
N PRO A 159 8.82 6.25 13.49
CA PRO A 159 8.53 4.97 14.12
C PRO A 159 8.96 4.89 15.59
N ARG A 160 9.82 5.83 16.05
CA ARG A 160 10.29 5.93 17.43
C ARG A 160 9.32 6.73 18.32
N ASP A 161 8.59 7.66 17.71
CA ASP A 161 7.58 8.50 18.38
C ASP A 161 6.48 8.88 17.37
N ARG A 162 5.38 8.15 17.38
CA ARG A 162 4.27 8.32 16.44
C ARG A 162 3.53 9.67 16.56
N SER A 163 3.81 10.44 17.60
CA SER A 163 3.32 11.82 17.71
C SER A 163 4.11 12.81 16.86
N ARG A 164 5.23 12.39 16.27
CA ARG A 164 6.14 13.18 15.46
C ARG A 164 6.16 12.72 14.02
N LEU A 165 6.48 13.65 13.12
CA LEU A 165 6.75 13.34 11.72
C LEU A 165 8.25 13.25 11.48
N LEU A 166 8.67 12.17 10.81
CA LEU A 166 10.03 12.02 10.27
C LEU A 166 10.23 12.99 9.09
N ALA A 167 9.21 13.12 8.24
CA ALA A 167 9.25 13.96 7.05
C ALA A 167 7.84 14.35 6.61
N VAL A 168 7.75 15.38 5.76
CA VAL A 168 6.55 15.69 4.97
C VAL A 168 6.93 15.66 3.49
N ARG A 169 6.12 14.99 2.68
CA ARG A 169 6.32 14.90 1.23
C ARG A 169 5.15 15.47 0.46
N GLU A 170 5.45 16.15 -0.63
CA GLU A 170 4.46 16.65 -1.57
C GLU A 170 4.29 15.65 -2.69
N VAL A 171 3.09 15.05 -2.79
CA VAL A 171 2.78 14.01 -3.76
C VAL A 171 1.61 14.44 -4.63
N ARG A 172 1.79 14.34 -5.94
CA ARG A 172 0.74 14.66 -6.91
C ARG A 172 0.07 13.40 -7.47
N CYS A 173 0.86 12.36 -7.69
CA CYS A 173 0.39 11.09 -8.24
C CYS A 173 1.33 9.98 -7.80
N GLY A 174 0.80 8.79 -7.60
CA GLY A 174 1.57 7.60 -7.24
C GLY A 174 1.18 7.01 -5.90
N GLY A 175 2.08 6.22 -5.33
CA GLY A 175 1.88 5.49 -4.08
C GLY A 175 2.91 5.82 -3.01
N ILE A 176 2.48 5.70 -1.77
CA ILE A 176 3.32 5.78 -0.57
C ILE A 176 3.00 4.56 0.26
N ALA A 177 4.01 3.77 0.58
CA ALA A 177 3.86 2.61 1.46
C ALA A 177 4.93 2.61 2.55
N THR A 178 4.56 2.14 3.74
CA THR A 178 5.49 2.01 4.86
C THR A 178 5.41 0.61 5.46
N SER A 179 6.53 -0.09 5.43
CA SER A 179 6.72 -1.38 6.08
C SER A 179 7.68 -1.26 7.26
N GLY A 180 7.50 -2.10 8.29
CA GLY A 180 8.39 -2.11 9.44
C GLY A 180 7.83 -2.84 10.64
N SER A 181 8.64 -2.97 11.68
CA SER A 181 8.28 -3.65 12.93
C SER A 181 7.47 -2.77 13.89
N ALA A 182 7.47 -1.44 13.70
CA ALA A 182 6.91 -0.49 14.66
C ALA A 182 5.37 -0.48 14.70
N ALA A 183 4.68 -0.79 13.57
CA ALA A 183 3.22 -0.67 13.48
C ALA A 183 2.47 -1.98 13.73
N ARG A 184 3.00 -3.13 13.30
CA ARG A 184 2.33 -4.44 13.34
C ARG A 184 3.17 -5.53 13.98
N GLY A 185 4.28 -5.18 14.65
CA GLY A 185 5.27 -6.14 15.13
C GLY A 185 6.10 -6.74 13.98
N ALA A 186 7.01 -7.66 14.33
CA ALA A 186 7.89 -8.33 13.37
C ALA A 186 7.12 -9.43 12.61
N HIS A 187 6.31 -9.05 11.61
CA HIS A 187 5.54 -9.98 10.78
C HIS A 187 6.20 -10.27 9.43
N ILE A 188 7.13 -9.40 8.97
CA ILE A 188 7.87 -9.60 7.73
C ILE A 188 8.98 -10.62 7.96
N VAL A 189 9.07 -11.57 7.06
CA VAL A 189 10.00 -12.70 7.11
C VAL A 189 11.01 -12.55 5.97
N ASP A 190 12.28 -12.84 6.24
CA ASP A 190 13.26 -13.09 5.18
C ASP A 190 12.91 -14.40 4.49
N PRO A 191 12.49 -14.39 3.20
CA PRO A 191 12.04 -15.57 2.51
C PRO A 191 13.10 -16.67 2.38
N ARG A 192 14.38 -16.31 2.50
CA ARG A 192 15.52 -17.22 2.32
C ARG A 192 15.85 -18.01 3.58
N THR A 193 15.60 -17.41 4.74
CA THR A 193 16.00 -18.00 6.03
C THR A 193 14.84 -18.33 6.94
N GLY A 194 13.64 -17.76 6.67
CA GLY A 194 12.49 -17.83 7.54
C GLY A 194 12.60 -16.96 8.81
N ASN A 195 13.72 -16.23 8.98
CA ASN A 195 13.91 -15.36 10.12
C ASN A 195 13.13 -14.04 9.96
N ARG A 196 12.93 -13.35 11.07
CA ARG A 196 12.33 -12.01 11.10
C ARG A 196 13.43 -10.98 11.32
N PRO A 197 13.83 -10.22 10.27
CA PRO A 197 14.85 -9.17 10.42
C PRO A 197 14.38 -8.09 11.38
N ASP A 198 15.31 -7.59 12.18
CA ASP A 198 15.03 -6.56 13.19
C ASP A 198 15.98 -5.35 13.09
N ASP A 199 16.66 -5.20 11.98
CA ASP A 199 17.62 -4.10 11.73
C ASP A 199 16.93 -2.76 11.47
N LEU A 200 15.69 -2.80 10.94
CA LEU A 200 14.95 -1.62 10.50
C LEU A 200 13.70 -1.42 11.33
N LEU A 201 13.45 -0.18 11.78
CA LEU A 201 12.20 0.20 12.41
C LEU A 201 11.10 0.44 11.39
N SER A 202 11.45 1.13 10.29
CA SER A 202 10.55 1.34 9.15
C SER A 202 11.30 1.64 7.86
N VAL A 203 10.66 1.31 6.75
CA VAL A 203 11.02 1.74 5.40
C VAL A 203 9.78 2.32 4.75
N THR A 204 9.86 3.60 4.36
CA THR A 204 8.83 4.25 3.55
C THR A 204 9.34 4.39 2.13
N VAL A 205 8.56 3.92 1.19
CA VAL A 205 8.83 4.02 -0.26
C VAL A 205 7.73 4.85 -0.90
N ILE A 206 8.14 5.82 -1.72
CA ILE A 206 7.26 6.71 -2.50
C ILE A 206 7.60 6.52 -3.97
N GLY A 207 6.64 6.15 -4.78
CA GLY A 207 6.90 5.83 -6.18
C GLY A 207 5.70 6.02 -7.11
N PRO A 208 5.86 5.68 -8.39
CA PRO A 208 4.82 5.85 -9.40
C PRO A 208 3.52 5.11 -9.10
N THR A 209 3.61 3.96 -8.40
CA THR A 209 2.46 3.10 -8.06
C THR A 209 2.53 2.66 -6.61
N LEU A 210 1.38 2.44 -5.98
CA LEU A 210 1.31 1.93 -4.62
C LEU A 210 1.68 0.44 -4.55
N LEU A 211 1.31 -0.32 -5.57
CA LEU A 211 1.70 -1.74 -5.68
C LEU A 211 3.20 -1.91 -5.48
N TRP A 212 4.01 -1.23 -6.30
CA TRP A 212 5.46 -1.39 -6.24
C TRP A 212 6.09 -0.72 -5.02
N ALA A 213 5.54 0.39 -4.54
CA ALA A 213 5.98 1.00 -3.29
C ALA A 213 5.82 0.03 -2.09
N ASP A 214 4.70 -0.70 -1.99
CA ASP A 214 4.43 -1.67 -0.92
C ASP A 214 5.34 -2.90 -1.03
N VAL A 215 5.52 -3.44 -2.24
CA VAL A 215 6.44 -4.55 -2.52
C VAL A 215 7.89 -4.19 -2.13
N TYR A 216 8.38 -3.04 -2.58
CA TYR A 216 9.74 -2.61 -2.28
C TYR A 216 9.94 -2.29 -0.79
N ALA A 217 8.95 -1.69 -0.12
CA ALA A 217 9.02 -1.45 1.31
C ALA A 217 9.10 -2.78 2.09
N THR A 218 8.30 -3.77 1.72
CA THR A 218 8.30 -5.12 2.31
C THR A 218 9.63 -5.83 2.07
N ALA A 219 10.11 -5.86 0.83
CA ALA A 219 11.37 -6.49 0.46
C ALA A 219 12.58 -5.84 1.16
N ALA A 220 12.56 -4.51 1.31
CA ALA A 220 13.60 -3.77 2.01
C ALA A 220 13.69 -4.13 3.50
N VAL A 221 12.54 -4.29 4.17
CA VAL A 221 12.53 -4.76 5.56
C VAL A 221 13.04 -6.19 5.66
N ALA A 222 12.63 -7.08 4.73
CA ALA A 222 13.13 -8.45 4.67
C ALA A 222 14.64 -8.54 4.43
N ARG A 223 15.21 -7.60 3.64
CA ARG A 223 16.64 -7.49 3.37
C ARG A 223 17.44 -6.95 4.57
N GLY A 224 16.86 -6.04 5.34
CA GLY A 224 17.51 -5.49 6.52
C GLY A 224 18.51 -4.36 6.19
N ARG A 225 19.70 -4.39 6.81
CA ARG A 225 20.65 -3.26 6.91
C ARG A 225 21.07 -2.65 5.56
N ASP A 226 21.24 -3.45 4.54
CA ASP A 226 21.73 -3.02 3.21
C ASP A 226 20.59 -2.60 2.26
N ALA A 227 19.38 -2.40 2.78
CA ALA A 227 18.20 -2.11 1.97
C ALA A 227 18.31 -0.79 1.21
N THR A 228 18.97 0.23 1.76
CA THR A 228 19.07 1.55 1.14
C THR A 228 19.80 1.52 -0.20
N ASP A 229 21.00 0.93 -0.24
CA ASP A 229 21.80 0.85 -1.45
C ASP A 229 21.16 -0.07 -2.49
N TRP A 230 20.55 -1.14 -2.02
CA TRP A 230 19.83 -2.07 -2.86
C TRP A 230 18.61 -1.40 -3.52
N LEU A 231 17.80 -0.65 -2.77
CA LEU A 231 16.64 0.08 -3.31
C LEU A 231 17.08 1.15 -4.32
N ALA A 232 18.17 1.87 -4.05
CA ALA A 232 18.70 2.86 -4.99
C ALA A 232 19.05 2.23 -6.36
N ALA A 233 19.50 0.98 -6.37
CA ALA A 233 19.80 0.25 -7.60
C ALA A 233 18.57 -0.37 -8.26
N ARG A 234 17.59 -0.85 -7.47
CA ARG A 234 16.43 -1.62 -7.98
C ARG A 234 15.19 -0.78 -8.28
N ALA A 235 15.04 0.33 -7.58
CA ALA A 235 13.90 1.23 -7.68
C ALA A 235 14.34 2.70 -7.82
N PRO A 236 15.13 3.05 -8.87
CA PRO A 236 15.74 4.36 -9.00
C PRO A 236 14.74 5.52 -9.18
N ASP A 237 13.51 5.20 -9.55
CA ASP A 237 12.38 6.14 -9.70
C ASP A 237 11.54 6.28 -8.42
N HIS A 238 12.00 5.68 -7.31
CA HIS A 238 11.34 5.75 -6.01
C HIS A 238 12.17 6.55 -5.02
N GLU A 239 11.51 7.38 -4.21
CA GLU A 239 12.11 7.98 -3.03
C GLU A 239 11.98 7.00 -1.85
N VAL A 240 13.05 6.91 -1.05
CA VAL A 240 13.11 5.96 0.07
C VAL A 240 13.52 6.68 1.35
N LEU A 241 12.81 6.41 2.44
CA LEU A 241 13.18 6.82 3.78
C LEU A 241 13.34 5.58 4.66
N VAL A 242 14.54 5.36 5.18
CA VAL A 242 14.87 4.20 6.03
C VAL A 242 15.16 4.67 7.45
N VAL A 243 14.56 4.04 8.43
CA VAL A 243 14.86 4.26 9.85
C VAL A 243 15.43 2.98 10.44
N HIS A 244 16.71 3.03 10.77
CA HIS A 244 17.41 1.92 11.37
C HIS A 244 17.10 1.79 12.86
N ARG A 245 17.15 0.57 13.37
CA ARG A 245 17.15 0.32 14.80
C ARG A 245 18.54 0.71 15.38
N PRO A 246 18.58 1.42 16.52
CA PRO A 246 19.84 1.67 17.21
C PRO A 246 20.56 0.36 17.54
N GLN A 247 21.87 0.29 17.27
CA GLN A 247 22.68 -0.83 17.74
C GLN A 247 22.84 -0.68 19.25
N HIS A 248 22.50 -1.71 20.00
CA HIS A 248 22.90 -1.79 21.39
C HIS A 248 24.40 -2.09 21.39
N GLY A 249 25.22 -1.09 21.78
CA GLY A 249 26.65 -1.25 22.00
C GLY A 249 26.92 -2.09 23.23
#